data_0da3f06317b38045ae48e4df327627a5
#
_entry.id   0da3f06317b38045ae48e4df327627a5
#
_cell.length_a   1.000
_cell.length_b   1.000
_cell.length_c   1.000
_cell.angle_alpha   90.00
_cell.angle_beta   90.00
_cell.angle_gamma   90.00
#
_symmetry.space_group_name_H-M   'P 1'
#
loop_
_entity.id
_entity.type
_entity.pdbx_description
1 polymer ?
#
loop_
_entity_poly.entity_id
_entity_poly.type
_entity_poly.pdbx_seq_one_letter_code
_entity_poly.pdbx_strand_id
1 'polypeptide(L)'
;FSALGKHKQALMEVVSANDLRILSYGVDPNYGPDDIDLIDQLKYQLMNANMEQNGTLGKWMMRNTTSVQINYDIASEKDMEDMTFVADCLQPVSAYLFANSPFQFGKSTGNQNLRNVIWENTDNHRCRNLIDHDINSQEGLIDRYIEYIMTVPGIFELNETGMIVDTNQTLGERLINLETKGELR
;
A
#
# COMPACT_ATOMS: atom_id res chain seq x y z
N PHE A 1 3.85 -14.81 -20.29
CA PHE A 1 4.51 -13.76 -21.09
C PHE A 1 3.70 -13.37 -22.34
N SER A 2 3.06 -14.32 -23.06
CA SER A 2 2.29 -13.97 -24.29
C SER A 2 1.05 -13.11 -24.00
N ALA A 3 0.32 -13.35 -22.90
CA ALA A 3 -0.82 -12.55 -22.50
C ALA A 3 -0.43 -11.10 -22.15
N LEU A 4 0.66 -10.91 -21.39
CA LEU A 4 1.20 -9.60 -21.07
C LEU A 4 1.67 -8.85 -22.32
N GLY A 5 2.27 -9.56 -23.29
CA GLY A 5 2.67 -8.99 -24.58
C GLY A 5 1.49 -8.46 -25.39
N LYS A 6 0.40 -9.23 -25.48
CA LYS A 6 -0.84 -8.83 -26.15
C LYS A 6 -1.49 -7.62 -25.46
N HIS A 7 -1.55 -7.63 -24.12
CA HIS A 7 -2.07 -6.50 -23.36
C HIS A 7 -1.26 -5.22 -23.62
N LYS A 8 0.08 -5.32 -23.55
CA LYS A 8 0.98 -4.19 -23.85
C LYS A 8 0.75 -3.64 -25.26
N GLN A 9 0.60 -4.52 -26.26
CA GLN A 9 0.34 -4.10 -27.64
C GLN A 9 -0.98 -3.35 -27.76
N ALA A 10 -2.07 -3.89 -27.21
CA ALA A 10 -3.39 -3.24 -27.23
C ALA A 10 -3.36 -1.88 -26.52
N LEU A 11 -2.65 -1.80 -25.38
CA LEU A 11 -2.47 -0.54 -24.66
C LEU A 11 -1.70 0.49 -25.50
N MET A 12 -0.64 0.09 -26.20
CA MET A 12 0.14 0.98 -27.06
C MET A 12 -0.67 1.52 -28.23
N GLU A 13 -1.60 0.75 -28.79
CA GLU A 13 -2.51 1.22 -29.85
C GLU A 13 -3.43 2.35 -29.33
N VAL A 14 -4.01 2.17 -28.14
CA VAL A 14 -4.86 3.20 -27.51
C VAL A 14 -4.07 4.46 -27.19
N VAL A 15 -2.91 4.30 -26.58
CA VAL A 15 -2.00 5.39 -26.17
C VAL A 15 -1.59 6.22 -27.39
N SER A 16 -1.20 5.56 -28.49
CA SER A 16 -0.76 6.23 -29.72
C SER A 16 -1.93 6.95 -30.41
N ALA A 17 -3.14 6.37 -30.40
CA ALA A 17 -4.32 6.97 -31.01
C ALA A 17 -4.82 8.24 -30.28
N ASN A 18 -4.44 8.42 -29.00
CA ASN A 18 -4.88 9.54 -28.16
C ASN A 18 -3.75 10.52 -27.81
N ASP A 19 -2.61 10.46 -28.49
CA ASP A 19 -1.41 11.29 -28.19
C ASP A 19 -0.99 11.22 -26.72
N LEU A 20 -1.10 10.04 -26.12
CA LEU A 20 -0.68 9.77 -24.76
C LEU A 20 0.70 9.11 -24.73
N ARG A 21 1.32 9.07 -23.56
CA ARG A 21 2.59 8.37 -23.33
C ARG A 21 2.50 7.54 -22.05
N ILE A 22 3.14 6.38 -22.08
CA ILE A 22 3.30 5.55 -20.88
C ILE A 22 4.67 5.89 -20.27
N LEU A 23 4.64 6.26 -19.00
CA LEU A 23 5.84 6.44 -18.20
C LEU A 23 6.05 5.21 -17.32
N SER A 24 7.27 4.66 -17.34
CA SER A 24 7.63 3.50 -16.54
C SER A 24 8.35 3.90 -15.26
N TYR A 25 7.79 4.84 -14.50
CA TYR A 25 8.33 5.30 -13.22
C TYR A 25 7.43 4.87 -12.06
N GLY A 26 8.05 4.61 -10.91
CA GLY A 26 7.34 4.27 -9.69
C GLY A 26 6.72 5.47 -8.97
N VAL A 27 7.15 6.67 -9.32
CA VAL A 27 6.63 7.97 -8.83
C VAL A 27 6.52 8.90 -10.02
N ASP A 28 5.48 9.76 -10.06
CA ASP A 28 5.39 10.80 -11.09
C ASP A 28 6.64 11.70 -11.03
N PRO A 29 7.37 11.85 -12.13
CA PRO A 29 8.63 12.57 -12.12
C PRO A 29 8.49 14.09 -12.10
N ASN A 30 7.33 14.64 -12.48
CA ASN A 30 7.14 16.06 -12.74
C ASN A 30 6.21 16.75 -11.76
N TYR A 31 5.11 16.07 -11.38
CA TYR A 31 4.04 16.67 -10.60
C TYR A 31 4.10 16.25 -9.13
N GLY A 32 3.68 17.17 -8.25
CA GLY A 32 3.51 16.91 -6.83
C GLY A 32 2.08 16.48 -6.49
N PRO A 33 1.80 16.12 -5.23
CA PRO A 33 0.46 15.68 -4.83
C PRO A 33 -0.60 16.80 -4.92
N ASP A 34 -0.20 18.07 -4.89
CA ASP A 34 -1.12 19.20 -5.02
C ASP A 34 -1.48 19.50 -6.50
N ASP A 35 -0.75 18.90 -7.45
CA ASP A 35 -1.01 19.02 -8.89
C ASP A 35 -1.93 17.90 -9.41
N ILE A 36 -2.24 16.89 -8.60
CA ILE A 36 -3.01 15.70 -8.99
C ILE A 36 -4.23 15.56 -8.08
N ASP A 37 -5.41 15.54 -8.70
CA ASP A 37 -6.66 15.38 -7.96
C ASP A 37 -6.76 14.00 -7.29
N LEU A 38 -7.35 14.00 -6.09
CA LEU A 38 -7.74 12.77 -5.42
C LEU A 38 -9.04 12.25 -6.02
N ILE A 39 -9.19 10.92 -6.10
CA ILE A 39 -10.47 10.31 -6.50
C ILE A 39 -11.56 10.78 -5.54
N ASP A 40 -12.64 11.34 -6.10
CA ASP A 40 -13.74 11.91 -5.31
C ASP A 40 -14.64 10.81 -4.71
N GLN A 41 -14.10 10.15 -3.67
CA GLN A 41 -14.82 9.20 -2.83
C GLN A 41 -14.44 9.44 -1.37
N LEU A 42 -15.43 9.39 -0.49
CA LEU A 42 -15.24 9.67 0.94
C LEU A 42 -14.12 8.83 1.58
N LYS A 43 -14.01 7.55 1.23
CA LYS A 43 -12.93 6.67 1.75
C LYS A 43 -11.53 7.23 1.46
N TYR A 44 -11.30 7.80 0.27
CA TYR A 44 -10.00 8.37 -0.08
C TYR A 44 -9.74 9.71 0.61
N GLN A 45 -10.80 10.49 0.85
CA GLN A 45 -10.70 11.73 1.63
C GLN A 45 -10.31 11.42 3.09
N LEU A 46 -10.95 10.42 3.73
CA LEU A 46 -10.60 9.98 5.08
C LEU A 46 -9.19 9.39 5.15
N MET A 47 -8.80 8.56 4.17
CA MET A 47 -7.44 8.04 4.08
C MET A 47 -6.40 9.16 3.95
N ASN A 48 -6.66 10.16 3.10
CA ASN A 48 -5.76 11.30 2.92
C ASN A 48 -5.60 12.08 4.23
N ALA A 49 -6.69 12.38 4.92
CA ALA A 49 -6.65 13.11 6.20
C ALA A 49 -5.90 12.30 7.29
N ASN A 50 -6.16 10.99 7.38
CA ASN A 50 -5.48 10.11 8.33
C ASN A 50 -3.96 10.04 8.05
N MET A 51 -3.57 9.87 6.80
CA MET A 51 -2.16 9.76 6.41
C MET A 51 -1.39 11.09 6.55
N GLU A 52 -2.07 12.23 6.49
CA GLU A 52 -1.47 13.53 6.82
C GLU A 52 -1.14 13.67 8.31
N GLN A 53 -1.90 13.00 9.18
CA GLN A 53 -1.66 13.02 10.62
C GLN A 53 -0.62 12.00 11.07
N ASN A 54 -0.57 10.83 10.42
CA ASN A 54 0.25 9.67 10.84
C ASN A 54 1.56 9.52 10.06
N GLY A 55 1.76 10.30 9.02
CA GLY A 55 2.96 10.27 8.18
C GLY A 55 3.18 11.61 7.47
N THR A 56 4.33 11.76 6.82
CA THR A 56 4.69 13.00 6.14
C THR A 56 4.48 12.93 4.62
N LEU A 57 4.43 11.73 4.04
CA LEU A 57 4.40 11.51 2.59
C LEU A 57 3.16 10.74 2.10
N GLY A 58 2.12 10.63 2.93
CA GLY A 58 0.90 9.92 2.57
C GLY A 58 0.18 10.47 1.33
N LYS A 59 0.17 11.78 1.14
CA LYS A 59 -0.35 12.42 -0.08
C LYS A 59 0.39 11.96 -1.34
N TRP A 60 1.70 11.85 -1.27
CA TRP A 60 2.53 11.35 -2.37
C TRP A 60 2.18 9.91 -2.73
N MET A 61 2.03 9.06 -1.71
CA MET A 61 1.65 7.66 -1.91
C MET A 61 0.31 7.55 -2.65
N MET A 62 -0.69 8.31 -2.21
CA MET A 62 -2.06 8.20 -2.74
C MET A 62 -2.25 8.74 -4.16
N ARG A 63 -1.43 9.70 -4.59
CA ARG A 63 -1.65 10.45 -5.82
C ARG A 63 -0.55 10.25 -6.87
N ASN A 64 0.69 10.06 -6.45
CA ASN A 64 1.85 10.12 -7.34
C ASN A 64 2.57 8.78 -7.52
N THR A 65 2.15 7.71 -6.82
CA THR A 65 2.84 6.42 -6.93
C THR A 65 2.10 5.43 -7.82
N THR A 66 2.87 4.60 -8.51
CA THR A 66 2.38 3.45 -9.26
C THR A 66 3.10 2.18 -8.83
N SER A 67 2.50 1.01 -9.08
CA SER A 67 3.11 -0.26 -8.72
C SER A 67 2.75 -1.37 -9.71
N VAL A 68 3.59 -2.40 -9.75
CA VAL A 68 3.21 -3.72 -10.23
C VAL A 68 2.90 -4.58 -9.02
N GLN A 69 1.73 -5.21 -9.00
CA GLN A 69 1.29 -6.10 -7.93
C GLN A 69 1.19 -7.52 -8.45
N ILE A 70 1.75 -8.45 -7.71
CA ILE A 70 1.72 -9.88 -8.04
C ILE A 70 1.02 -10.59 -6.89
N ASN A 71 -0.04 -11.33 -7.20
CA ASN A 71 -0.71 -12.19 -6.25
C ASN A 71 -0.13 -13.60 -6.36
N TYR A 72 0.16 -14.20 -5.22
CA TYR A 72 0.63 -15.58 -5.13
C TYR A 72 -0.47 -16.46 -4.56
N ASP A 73 -0.66 -17.63 -5.14
CA ASP A 73 -1.55 -18.65 -4.59
C ASP A 73 -0.90 -19.28 -3.35
N ILE A 74 -1.70 -19.51 -2.32
CA ILE A 74 -1.29 -20.09 -1.05
C ILE A 74 -2.09 -21.38 -0.85
N ALA A 75 -1.39 -22.49 -0.61
CA ALA A 75 -2.02 -23.81 -0.45
C ALA A 75 -2.18 -24.22 1.02
N SER A 76 -1.43 -23.62 1.94
CA SER A 76 -1.47 -23.95 3.37
C SER A 76 -1.03 -22.76 4.21
N GLU A 77 -1.32 -22.80 5.50
CA GLU A 77 -0.84 -21.84 6.49
C GLU A 77 0.69 -21.79 6.52
N LYS A 78 1.34 -22.95 6.46
CA LYS A 78 2.79 -23.03 6.37
C LYS A 78 3.34 -22.34 5.13
N ASP A 79 2.71 -22.52 3.96
CA ASP A 79 3.13 -21.83 2.74
C ASP A 79 2.98 -20.30 2.89
N MET A 80 1.92 -19.85 3.56
CA MET A 80 1.72 -18.44 3.85
C MET A 80 2.83 -17.87 4.74
N GLU A 81 3.20 -18.57 5.80
CA GLU A 81 4.31 -18.17 6.68
C GLU A 81 5.64 -18.11 5.92
N ASP A 82 5.95 -19.20 5.19
CA ASP A 82 7.20 -19.31 4.40
C ASP A 82 7.31 -18.18 3.36
N MET A 83 6.26 -17.99 2.58
CA MET A 83 6.24 -17.00 1.50
C MET A 83 6.28 -15.57 2.05
N THR A 84 5.54 -15.29 3.12
CA THR A 84 5.53 -13.96 3.75
C THR A 84 6.89 -13.62 4.34
N PHE A 85 7.50 -14.54 5.08
CA PHE A 85 8.83 -14.35 5.65
C PHE A 85 9.90 -14.13 4.58
N VAL A 86 9.90 -14.95 3.53
CA VAL A 86 10.84 -14.79 2.40
C VAL A 86 10.62 -13.47 1.67
N ALA A 87 9.36 -13.06 1.45
CA ALA A 87 9.04 -11.81 0.79
C ALA A 87 9.55 -10.59 1.61
N ASP A 88 9.37 -10.61 2.92
CA ASP A 88 9.87 -9.56 3.82
C ASP A 88 11.40 -9.50 3.81
N CYS A 89 12.07 -10.65 3.92
CA CYS A 89 13.54 -10.73 3.83
C CYS A 89 14.09 -10.23 2.46
N LEU A 90 13.35 -10.44 1.39
CA LEU A 90 13.74 -10.02 0.04
C LEU A 90 13.34 -8.57 -0.29
N GLN A 91 12.52 -7.94 0.53
CA GLN A 91 12.02 -6.58 0.30
C GLN A 91 13.16 -5.57 0.03
N PRO A 92 14.24 -5.47 0.84
CA PRO A 92 15.31 -4.51 0.59
C PRO A 92 16.05 -4.77 -0.73
N VAL A 93 16.26 -6.05 -1.06
CA VAL A 93 16.92 -6.46 -2.31
C VAL A 93 16.03 -6.10 -3.51
N SER A 94 14.73 -6.39 -3.42
CA SER A 94 13.76 -6.05 -4.45
C SER A 94 13.62 -4.53 -4.62
N ALA A 95 13.59 -3.78 -3.53
CA ALA A 95 13.55 -2.32 -3.53
C ALA A 95 14.76 -1.71 -4.25
N TYR A 96 15.93 -2.32 -4.11
CA TYR A 96 17.14 -1.91 -4.82
C TYR A 96 17.12 -2.32 -6.30
N LEU A 97 16.82 -3.59 -6.60
CA LEU A 97 16.86 -4.12 -7.98
C LEU A 97 15.81 -3.48 -8.91
N PHE A 98 14.64 -3.14 -8.37
CA PHE A 98 13.54 -2.55 -9.12
C PHE A 98 13.40 -1.05 -8.87
N ALA A 99 14.42 -0.39 -8.31
CA ALA A 99 14.46 1.04 -8.12
C ALA A 99 14.22 1.78 -9.43
N ASN A 100 13.14 2.56 -9.51
CA ASN A 100 12.75 3.28 -10.72
C ASN A 100 11.95 4.56 -10.41
N SER A 101 12.45 5.35 -9.50
CA SER A 101 11.82 6.62 -9.11
C SER A 101 12.86 7.67 -8.68
N PRO A 102 13.80 8.05 -9.58
CA PRO A 102 14.90 8.95 -9.22
C PRO A 102 14.53 10.44 -9.30
N PHE A 103 13.34 10.79 -9.80
CA PHE A 103 12.97 12.16 -10.07
C PHE A 103 11.83 12.65 -9.19
N GLN A 104 11.85 13.97 -8.89
CA GLN A 104 10.78 14.71 -8.24
C GLN A 104 10.81 16.16 -8.76
N PHE A 105 9.64 16.71 -9.15
CA PHE A 105 9.52 18.05 -9.73
C PHE A 105 10.49 18.31 -10.90
N GLY A 106 10.64 17.30 -11.78
CA GLY A 106 11.53 17.36 -12.94
C GLY A 106 13.03 17.33 -12.64
N LYS A 107 13.43 17.08 -11.38
CA LYS A 107 14.84 17.09 -10.95
C LYS A 107 15.22 15.74 -10.34
N SER A 108 16.50 15.38 -10.49
CA SER A 108 17.05 14.21 -9.78
C SER A 108 17.05 14.47 -8.27
N THR A 109 16.57 13.49 -7.51
CA THR A 109 16.57 13.52 -6.04
C THR A 109 17.87 13.03 -5.42
N GLY A 110 18.76 12.41 -6.23
CA GLY A 110 19.91 11.66 -5.72
C GLY A 110 19.54 10.26 -5.17
N ASN A 111 18.25 9.95 -5.05
CA ASN A 111 17.74 8.66 -4.61
C ASN A 111 17.17 7.90 -5.82
N GLN A 112 17.57 6.64 -6.01
CA GLN A 112 17.07 5.80 -7.10
C GLN A 112 15.67 5.26 -6.84
N ASN A 113 15.25 5.19 -5.56
CA ASN A 113 13.99 4.64 -5.13
C ASN A 113 13.22 5.58 -4.18
N LEU A 114 12.83 6.74 -4.70
CA LEU A 114 11.97 7.68 -3.97
C LEU A 114 10.65 7.03 -3.53
N ARG A 115 10.13 6.08 -4.32
CA ARG A 115 8.90 5.37 -3.99
C ARG A 115 8.99 4.63 -2.65
N ASN A 116 10.12 3.97 -2.37
CA ASN A 116 10.33 3.30 -1.09
C ASN A 116 10.33 4.30 0.08
N VAL A 117 11.02 5.43 -0.08
CA VAL A 117 11.02 6.51 0.93
C VAL A 117 9.61 7.05 1.19
N ILE A 118 8.80 7.20 0.13
CA ILE A 118 7.40 7.63 0.27
C ILE A 118 6.60 6.63 1.10
N TRP A 119 6.71 5.34 0.81
CA TRP A 119 5.98 4.30 1.52
C TRP A 119 6.41 4.17 2.98
N GLU A 120 7.71 4.21 3.28
CA GLU A 120 8.24 4.20 4.65
C GLU A 120 7.74 5.39 5.51
N ASN A 121 7.36 6.50 4.87
CA ASN A 121 6.88 7.70 5.53
C ASN A 121 5.38 7.98 5.29
N THR A 122 4.61 6.98 4.86
CA THR A 122 3.17 7.12 4.62
C THR A 122 2.36 6.90 5.89
N ASP A 123 2.55 5.79 6.56
CA ASP A 123 1.83 5.41 7.78
C ASP A 123 2.69 4.47 8.62
N ASN A 124 3.10 4.91 9.79
CA ASN A 124 3.98 4.15 10.66
C ASN A 124 3.34 2.88 11.22
N HIS A 125 2.01 2.81 11.26
CA HIS A 125 1.28 1.62 11.73
C HIS A 125 1.15 0.54 10.65
N ARG A 126 1.22 0.88 9.34
CA ARG A 126 0.89 -0.04 8.24
C ARG A 126 2.01 -0.25 7.25
N CYS A 127 2.93 0.71 7.12
CA CYS A 127 3.90 0.76 6.02
C CYS A 127 5.34 0.41 6.46
N ARG A 128 5.51 -0.11 7.67
CA ARG A 128 6.77 -0.62 8.18
C ARG A 128 6.96 -2.08 7.81
N ASN A 129 8.21 -2.54 7.81
CA ASN A 129 8.54 -3.95 7.62
C ASN A 129 8.07 -4.79 8.83
N LEU A 130 7.89 -6.09 8.64
CA LEU A 130 7.44 -6.99 9.71
C LEU A 130 8.39 -7.00 10.91
N ILE A 131 9.68 -6.90 10.66
CA ILE A 131 10.70 -6.83 11.72
C ILE A 131 10.53 -5.61 12.65
N ASP A 132 10.01 -4.50 12.14
CA ASP A 132 9.73 -3.29 12.93
C ASP A 132 8.54 -3.48 13.89
N HIS A 133 7.81 -4.58 13.73
CA HIS A 133 6.68 -5.01 14.54
C HIS A 133 6.99 -6.29 15.33
N ASP A 134 8.27 -6.57 15.56
CA ASP A 134 8.77 -7.77 16.27
C ASP A 134 8.43 -9.12 15.60
N ILE A 135 8.02 -9.09 14.33
CA ILE A 135 7.73 -10.27 13.50
C ILE A 135 9.03 -10.66 12.76
N ASN A 136 9.92 -11.33 13.45
CA ASN A 136 11.30 -11.57 13.00
C ASN A 136 11.65 -13.06 12.80
N SER A 137 10.67 -13.95 12.84
CA SER A 137 10.84 -15.37 12.53
C SER A 137 9.68 -15.91 11.73
N GLN A 138 9.94 -16.97 10.97
CA GLN A 138 8.94 -17.68 10.16
C GLN A 138 7.94 -18.43 11.03
N GLU A 139 8.40 -19.18 12.05
CA GLU A 139 7.54 -19.98 12.91
C GLU A 139 6.56 -19.10 13.70
N GLY A 140 5.27 -19.36 13.56
CA GLY A 140 4.18 -18.60 14.19
C GLY A 140 4.06 -17.16 13.68
N LEU A 141 4.49 -16.92 12.45
CA LEU A 141 4.43 -15.59 11.82
C LEU A 141 2.99 -15.10 11.72
N ILE A 142 2.05 -15.98 11.35
CA ILE A 142 0.64 -15.62 11.19
C ILE A 142 0.04 -15.16 12.52
N ASP A 143 0.30 -15.87 13.61
CA ASP A 143 -0.22 -15.51 14.93
C ASP A 143 0.29 -14.13 15.36
N ARG A 144 1.59 -13.88 15.23
CA ARG A 144 2.17 -12.56 15.52
C ARG A 144 1.64 -11.47 14.61
N TYR A 145 1.41 -11.78 13.34
CA TYR A 145 0.82 -10.83 12.41
C TYR A 145 -0.63 -10.50 12.80
N ILE A 146 -1.41 -11.49 13.23
CA ILE A 146 -2.76 -11.27 13.77
C ILE A 146 -2.69 -10.39 15.01
N GLU A 147 -1.82 -10.69 15.97
CA GLU A 147 -1.62 -9.86 17.16
C GLU A 147 -1.28 -8.41 16.77
N TYR A 148 -0.38 -8.22 15.82
CA TYR A 148 -0.01 -6.89 15.33
C TYR A 148 -1.21 -6.17 14.69
N ILE A 149 -1.93 -6.77 13.74
CA ILE A 149 -3.05 -6.09 13.07
C ILE A 149 -4.20 -5.74 14.01
N MET A 150 -4.36 -6.49 15.11
CA MET A 150 -5.34 -6.18 16.15
C MET A 150 -5.06 -4.86 16.86
N THR A 151 -3.80 -4.39 16.87
CA THR A 151 -3.40 -3.11 17.46
C THR A 151 -3.46 -1.94 16.48
N VAL A 152 -3.66 -2.19 15.20
CA VAL A 152 -3.63 -1.15 14.15
C VAL A 152 -4.91 -0.31 14.20
N PRO A 153 -4.82 1.03 14.32
CA PRO A 153 -5.99 1.91 14.31
C PRO A 153 -6.71 1.86 12.95
N GLY A 154 -8.04 1.84 12.97
CA GLY A 154 -8.85 2.00 11.76
C GLY A 154 -8.68 3.38 11.13
N ILE A 155 -9.02 3.49 9.85
CA ILE A 155 -9.09 4.77 9.13
C ILE A 155 -10.55 5.14 8.91
N PHE A 156 -11.36 4.16 8.59
CA PHE A 156 -12.81 4.29 8.41
C PHE A 156 -13.48 2.95 8.69
N GLU A 157 -14.77 3.01 8.96
CA GLU A 157 -15.62 1.83 9.14
C GLU A 157 -16.97 2.02 8.45
N LEU A 158 -17.73 0.94 8.30
CA LEU A 158 -19.13 1.04 7.92
C LEU A 158 -19.98 1.13 9.20
N ASN A 159 -20.84 2.14 9.28
CA ASN A 159 -21.81 2.25 10.35
C ASN A 159 -23.00 1.28 10.12
N GLU A 160 -23.96 1.28 11.05
CA GLU A 160 -25.16 0.41 11.00
C GLU A 160 -25.99 0.59 9.72
N THR A 161 -25.92 1.74 9.06
CA THR A 161 -26.61 2.02 7.80
C THR A 161 -25.76 1.68 6.56
N GLY A 162 -24.55 1.15 6.73
CA GLY A 162 -23.61 0.83 5.66
C GLY A 162 -22.88 2.04 5.08
N MET A 163 -22.94 3.20 5.73
CA MET A 163 -22.19 4.38 5.31
C MET A 163 -20.79 4.38 5.90
N ILE A 164 -19.82 4.88 5.11
CA ILE A 164 -18.44 5.06 5.54
C ILE A 164 -18.38 6.22 6.55
N VAL A 165 -17.76 5.97 7.69
CA VAL A 165 -17.51 6.96 8.74
C VAL A 165 -16.07 6.86 9.22
N ASP A 166 -15.53 7.95 9.73
CA ASP A 166 -14.20 7.99 10.33
C ASP A 166 -14.14 7.16 11.60
N THR A 167 -12.99 6.53 11.86
CA THR A 167 -12.73 5.80 13.09
C THR A 167 -11.25 5.78 13.44
N ASN A 168 -10.95 5.85 14.73
CA ASN A 168 -9.62 5.61 15.28
C ASN A 168 -9.57 4.32 16.14
N GLN A 169 -10.66 3.58 16.16
CA GLN A 169 -10.75 2.33 16.90
C GLN A 169 -9.83 1.29 16.26
N THR A 170 -9.06 0.57 17.07
CA THR A 170 -8.26 -0.54 16.56
C THR A 170 -9.15 -1.70 16.10
N LEU A 171 -8.61 -2.59 15.25
CA LEU A 171 -9.34 -3.79 14.85
C LEU A 171 -9.75 -4.64 16.06
N GLY A 172 -8.86 -4.79 17.06
CA GLY A 172 -9.13 -5.53 18.28
C GLY A 172 -10.29 -4.94 19.07
N GLU A 173 -10.28 -3.64 19.30
CA GLU A 173 -11.39 -2.93 19.97
C GLU A 173 -12.71 -3.09 19.21
N ARG A 174 -12.64 -3.01 17.88
CA ARG A 174 -13.81 -3.22 17.03
C ARG A 174 -14.42 -4.61 17.20
N LEU A 175 -13.59 -5.65 17.16
CA LEU A 175 -14.04 -7.04 17.31
C LEU A 175 -14.65 -7.28 18.69
N ILE A 176 -14.05 -6.77 19.77
CA ILE A 176 -14.59 -6.85 21.13
C ILE A 176 -15.97 -6.17 21.20
N ASN A 177 -16.13 -5.00 20.59
CA ASN A 177 -17.39 -4.29 20.55
C ASN A 177 -18.48 -5.07 19.79
N LEU A 178 -18.14 -5.68 18.65
CA LEU A 178 -19.06 -6.51 17.87
C LEU A 178 -19.46 -7.78 18.63
N GLU A 179 -18.52 -8.41 19.32
CA GLU A 179 -18.78 -9.57 20.16
C GLU A 179 -19.74 -9.22 21.31
N THR A 180 -19.48 -8.10 22.01
CA THR A 180 -20.30 -7.60 23.11
C THR A 180 -21.73 -7.30 22.68
N LYS A 181 -21.92 -6.84 21.45
CA LYS A 181 -23.24 -6.59 20.84
C LYS A 181 -23.90 -7.85 20.28
N GLY A 182 -23.20 -8.98 20.23
CA GLY A 182 -23.68 -10.22 19.59
C GLY A 182 -23.76 -10.11 18.06
N GLU A 183 -23.02 -9.22 17.45
CA GLU A 183 -22.96 -8.94 16.01
C GLU A 183 -21.78 -9.64 15.31
N LEU A 184 -20.86 -10.22 16.07
CA LEU A 184 -19.76 -11.01 15.53
C LEU A 184 -20.32 -12.34 15.03
N ARG A 185 -20.19 -12.61 13.70
CA ARG A 185 -20.67 -13.83 13.06
C ARG A 185 -19.54 -14.55 12.37
#